data_62c70842ebf197ff7cfaed52d4a880c3
#
_entry.id   62c70842ebf197ff7cfaed52d4a880c3
#
_cell.length_a   1.000
_cell.length_b   1.000
_cell.length_c   1.000
_cell.angle_alpha   90.00
_cell.angle_beta   90.00
_cell.angle_gamma   90.00
#
_symmetry.space_group_name_H-M   'P 1'
#
loop_
_entity.id
_entity.type
_entity.pdbx_description
1 polymer ?
#
loop_
_entity_poly.entity_id
_entity_poly.type
_entity_poly.pdbx_seq_one_letter_code
_entity_poly.pdbx_strand_id
1 'polypeptide(L)'
;MSSQGHPNTVLFGYLEGVERKDAEAYARGFARRTLATAERVWYHTESIYTGFLYEVHEGGAGRSFLPELITALEAEPAGTVLVPSGRRVFELTVRNGRPTGALLSEERSSKVQRQIALVLPAEKTGGNPYGLMMPATAPLGHVRFRAVRPTTRMKRLASETSQAALVGIGVLLSGLSLLAMGAGSYLWSLRQAGGPRGVEFEQLPHRQWPAVVSAAAGAAYVTKLEFKDGKWTVETAVENRSAAPAPAAPAATLGKGAP
;
A
#
# COMPACT_ATOMS: atom_id res chain seq x y z
N MET A 1 9.22 -30.33 -22.31
CA MET A 1 8.07 -29.44 -22.54
C MET A 1 7.34 -29.27 -21.19
N SER A 2 7.50 -28.18 -20.53
CA SER A 2 6.90 -27.94 -19.23
C SER A 2 5.38 -27.89 -19.36
N SER A 3 4.68 -28.64 -18.52
CA SER A 3 3.21 -28.66 -18.40
C SER A 3 2.70 -27.31 -17.82
N GLN A 4 2.81 -26.23 -18.60
CA GLN A 4 2.52 -24.87 -18.16
C GLN A 4 1.03 -24.61 -17.82
N GLY A 5 0.16 -25.61 -17.94
CA GLY A 5 -1.28 -25.44 -17.77
C GLY A 5 -1.90 -26.00 -16.49
N HIS A 6 -1.35 -27.05 -15.93
CA HIS A 6 -1.95 -27.75 -14.79
C HIS A 6 -1.29 -27.36 -13.46
N PRO A 7 -2.08 -27.20 -12.37
CA PRO A 7 -1.53 -26.98 -11.04
C PRO A 7 -0.84 -28.26 -10.54
N ASN A 8 0.21 -28.09 -9.71
CA ASN A 8 0.90 -29.19 -9.05
C ASN A 8 0.04 -29.77 -7.92
N THR A 9 -0.62 -28.87 -7.18
CA THR A 9 -1.48 -29.22 -6.06
C THR A 9 -2.74 -28.37 -6.12
N VAL A 10 -3.88 -28.99 -5.90
CA VAL A 10 -5.17 -28.30 -5.72
C VAL A 10 -5.73 -28.71 -4.37
N LEU A 11 -6.16 -27.73 -3.59
CA LEU A 11 -6.79 -27.93 -2.29
C LEU A 11 -8.17 -27.30 -2.29
N PHE A 12 -9.14 -28.04 -1.80
CA PHE A 12 -10.53 -27.59 -1.68
C PHE A 12 -10.97 -27.57 -0.23
N GLY A 13 -11.95 -26.74 0.05
CA GLY A 13 -12.67 -26.76 1.31
C GLY A 13 -14.00 -25.99 1.23
N TYR A 14 -14.80 -26.15 2.28
CA TYR A 14 -16.11 -25.53 2.40
C TYR A 14 -16.20 -24.74 3.71
N LEU A 15 -16.84 -23.59 3.65
CA LEU A 15 -17.08 -22.69 4.78
C LEU A 15 -18.60 -22.44 4.86
N GLU A 16 -19.20 -22.76 5.99
CA GLU A 16 -20.62 -22.56 6.26
C GLU A 16 -20.84 -21.26 7.04
N GLY A 17 -21.90 -20.51 6.68
CA GLY A 17 -22.36 -19.38 7.48
C GLY A 17 -21.41 -18.18 7.54
N VAL A 18 -20.48 -18.06 6.59
CA VAL A 18 -19.54 -16.92 6.51
C VAL A 18 -19.96 -15.94 5.42
N GLU A 19 -19.54 -14.69 5.56
CA GLU A 19 -19.68 -13.71 4.50
C GLU A 19 -18.62 -13.90 3.40
N ARG A 20 -18.89 -13.40 2.20
CA ARG A 20 -17.99 -13.49 1.05
C ARG A 20 -16.59 -12.93 1.36
N LYS A 21 -16.54 -11.83 2.08
CA LYS A 21 -15.29 -11.15 2.47
C LYS A 21 -14.44 -12.04 3.39
N ASP A 22 -15.09 -12.70 4.33
CA ASP A 22 -14.42 -13.59 5.29
C ASP A 22 -13.98 -14.89 4.61
N ALA A 23 -14.80 -15.42 3.70
CA ALA A 23 -14.41 -16.58 2.89
C ALA A 23 -13.17 -16.30 2.05
N GLU A 24 -13.07 -15.13 1.40
CA GLU A 24 -11.88 -14.72 0.67
C GLU A 24 -10.66 -14.53 1.59
N ALA A 25 -10.85 -13.93 2.76
CA ALA A 25 -9.78 -13.75 3.74
C ALA A 25 -9.27 -15.09 4.26
N TYR A 26 -10.20 -16.03 4.53
CA TYR A 26 -9.85 -17.39 4.94
C TYR A 26 -9.07 -18.13 3.86
N ALA A 27 -9.58 -18.15 2.62
CA ALA A 27 -8.92 -18.83 1.50
C ALA A 27 -7.49 -18.31 1.28
N ARG A 28 -7.30 -16.99 1.35
CA ARG A 28 -6.00 -16.33 1.28
C ARG A 28 -5.09 -16.74 2.44
N GLY A 29 -5.60 -16.73 3.66
CA GLY A 29 -4.85 -17.14 4.86
C GLY A 29 -4.49 -18.63 4.84
N PHE A 30 -5.41 -19.48 4.38
CA PHE A 30 -5.17 -20.91 4.17
C PHE A 30 -4.07 -21.15 3.13
N ALA A 31 -4.16 -20.47 1.99
CA ALA A 31 -3.15 -20.54 0.93
C ALA A 31 -1.74 -20.17 1.44
N ARG A 32 -1.63 -19.11 2.23
CA ARG A 32 -0.35 -18.68 2.83
C ARG A 32 0.23 -19.73 3.78
N ARG A 33 -0.61 -20.33 4.63
CA ARG A 33 -0.13 -21.31 5.61
C ARG A 33 0.24 -22.65 4.97
N THR A 34 -0.54 -23.09 3.97
CA THR A 34 -0.37 -24.43 3.40
C THR A 34 0.66 -24.49 2.28
N LEU A 35 0.78 -23.39 1.52
CA LEU A 35 1.67 -23.32 0.35
C LEU A 35 2.69 -22.16 0.48
N ALA A 36 3.19 -21.93 1.69
CA ALA A 36 4.10 -20.81 2.01
C ALA A 36 5.38 -20.80 1.16
N THR A 37 5.87 -21.96 0.75
CA THR A 37 7.12 -22.11 -0.02
C THR A 37 6.92 -22.10 -1.54
N ALA A 38 5.68 -22.07 -2.01
CA ALA A 38 5.38 -22.15 -3.43
C ALA A 38 5.55 -20.78 -4.13
N GLU A 39 6.22 -20.77 -5.28
CA GLU A 39 6.47 -19.54 -6.05
C GLU A 39 5.19 -18.92 -6.62
N ARG A 40 4.22 -19.76 -6.95
CA ARG A 40 2.96 -19.34 -7.56
C ARG A 40 1.81 -20.00 -6.85
N VAL A 41 1.08 -19.22 -6.12
CA VAL A 41 -0.12 -19.66 -5.41
C VAL A 41 -1.31 -18.84 -5.90
N TRP A 42 -2.41 -19.55 -6.12
CA TRP A 42 -3.66 -18.97 -6.56
C TRP A 42 -4.76 -19.38 -5.60
N TYR A 43 -5.75 -18.54 -5.42
CA TYR A 43 -6.93 -18.84 -4.63
C TYR A 43 -8.19 -18.30 -5.28
N HIS A 44 -9.30 -18.99 -5.04
CA HIS A 44 -10.62 -18.60 -5.50
C HIS A 44 -11.68 -19.02 -4.48
N THR A 45 -12.77 -18.28 -4.45
CA THR A 45 -13.94 -18.60 -3.62
C THR A 45 -15.18 -18.42 -4.44
N GLU A 46 -16.11 -19.37 -4.34
CA GLU A 46 -17.39 -19.31 -5.02
C GLU A 46 -18.52 -19.61 -4.04
N SER A 47 -19.65 -18.93 -4.19
CA SER A 47 -20.82 -19.15 -3.34
C SER A 47 -21.54 -20.43 -3.74
N ILE A 48 -21.98 -21.19 -2.75
CA ILE A 48 -22.81 -22.35 -2.96
C ILE A 48 -23.84 -22.44 -1.82
N TYR A 49 -25.12 -22.41 -2.15
CA TYR A 49 -26.23 -22.43 -1.18
C TYR A 49 -25.99 -21.43 -0.03
N THR A 50 -25.77 -21.92 1.20
CA THR A 50 -25.60 -21.12 2.42
C THR A 50 -24.14 -20.87 2.80
N GLY A 51 -23.18 -21.21 1.93
CA GLY A 51 -21.76 -21.09 2.25
C GLY A 51 -20.89 -20.79 1.04
N PHE A 52 -19.61 -20.99 1.23
CA PHE A 52 -18.60 -20.76 0.20
C PHE A 52 -17.68 -21.96 0.06
N LEU A 53 -17.44 -22.35 -1.18
CA LEU A 53 -16.31 -23.22 -1.51
C LEU A 53 -15.08 -22.37 -1.73
N TYR A 54 -13.94 -22.86 -1.28
CA TYR A 54 -12.65 -22.27 -1.60
C TYR A 54 -11.74 -23.30 -2.27
N GLU A 55 -10.90 -22.77 -3.11
CA GLU A 55 -9.94 -23.54 -3.89
C GLU A 55 -8.59 -22.82 -3.87
N VAL A 56 -7.52 -23.57 -3.66
CA VAL A 56 -6.14 -23.07 -3.65
C VAL A 56 -5.28 -23.94 -4.54
N HIS A 57 -4.50 -23.31 -5.41
CA HIS A 57 -3.58 -23.98 -6.34
C HIS A 57 -2.14 -23.63 -6.07
N GLU A 58 -1.29 -24.62 -6.22
CA GLU A 58 0.14 -24.45 -6.39
C GLU A 58 0.51 -24.57 -7.86
N GLY A 59 1.10 -23.52 -8.43
CA GLY A 59 1.48 -23.50 -9.85
C GLY A 59 0.29 -23.38 -10.81
N GLY A 60 0.48 -23.84 -12.03
CA GLY A 60 -0.54 -23.82 -13.07
C GLY A 60 -0.89 -22.44 -13.63
N ALA A 61 -1.97 -22.41 -14.41
CA ALA A 61 -2.45 -21.21 -15.12
C ALA A 61 -3.35 -20.30 -14.28
N GLY A 62 -3.63 -20.64 -13.01
CA GLY A 62 -4.50 -19.87 -12.14
C GLY A 62 -5.95 -19.82 -12.60
N ARG A 63 -6.47 -20.99 -12.98
CA ARG A 63 -7.87 -21.16 -13.34
C ARG A 63 -8.55 -22.14 -12.39
N SER A 64 -9.74 -21.78 -11.90
CA SER A 64 -10.54 -22.50 -10.91
C SER A 64 -11.33 -23.64 -11.54
N PHE A 65 -11.46 -24.74 -10.80
CA PHE A 65 -12.35 -25.87 -11.08
C PHE A 65 -13.73 -25.70 -10.41
N LEU A 66 -13.92 -24.73 -9.49
CA LEU A 66 -15.16 -24.58 -8.73
C LEU A 66 -16.42 -24.41 -9.59
N PRO A 67 -16.42 -23.67 -10.71
CA PRO A 67 -17.64 -23.54 -11.52
C PRO A 67 -18.13 -24.87 -12.06
N GLU A 68 -17.23 -25.74 -12.53
CA GLU A 68 -17.57 -27.07 -13.00
C GLU A 68 -18.06 -27.96 -11.85
N LEU A 69 -17.45 -27.84 -10.66
CA LEU A 69 -17.87 -28.54 -9.46
C LEU A 69 -19.30 -28.14 -9.03
N ILE A 70 -19.62 -26.85 -9.04
CA ILE A 70 -20.92 -26.32 -8.69
C ILE A 70 -21.97 -26.76 -9.71
N THR A 71 -21.66 -26.64 -10.99
CA THR A 71 -22.55 -27.10 -12.06
C THR A 71 -22.86 -28.61 -11.93
N ALA A 72 -21.87 -29.40 -11.54
CA ALA A 72 -22.08 -30.83 -11.32
C ALA A 72 -22.99 -31.10 -10.10
N LEU A 73 -22.89 -30.30 -9.04
CA LEU A 73 -23.75 -30.41 -7.85
C LEU A 73 -25.17 -29.94 -8.11
N GLU A 74 -25.34 -28.87 -8.88
CA GLU A 74 -26.64 -28.34 -9.25
C GLU A 74 -27.42 -29.32 -10.14
N ALA A 75 -26.71 -30.08 -10.97
CA ALA A 75 -27.30 -31.13 -11.78
C ALA A 75 -27.79 -32.35 -10.96
N GLU A 76 -27.19 -32.56 -9.78
CA GLU A 76 -27.57 -33.67 -8.88
C GLU A 76 -27.67 -33.16 -7.41
N PRO A 77 -28.73 -32.43 -7.06
CA PRO A 77 -28.84 -31.70 -5.79
C PRO A 77 -28.88 -32.58 -4.52
N ALA A 78 -29.06 -33.88 -4.67
CA ALA A 78 -28.98 -34.84 -3.56
C ALA A 78 -27.70 -35.70 -3.64
N GLY A 79 -26.73 -35.30 -4.49
CA GLY A 79 -25.54 -36.08 -4.78
C GLY A 79 -24.35 -35.79 -3.85
N THR A 80 -23.38 -36.67 -3.97
CA THR A 80 -22.06 -36.46 -3.39
C THR A 80 -21.05 -36.33 -4.51
N VAL A 81 -20.19 -35.31 -4.42
CA VAL A 81 -19.08 -35.11 -5.36
C VAL A 81 -17.77 -35.35 -4.63
N LEU A 82 -16.91 -36.16 -5.22
CA LEU A 82 -15.59 -36.44 -4.71
C LEU A 82 -14.56 -35.85 -5.67
N VAL A 83 -13.67 -35.00 -5.17
CA VAL A 83 -12.65 -34.36 -5.98
C VAL A 83 -11.27 -34.51 -5.33
N PRO A 84 -10.21 -34.83 -6.09
CA PRO A 84 -8.85 -34.86 -5.56
C PRO A 84 -8.45 -33.50 -4.98
N SER A 85 -7.92 -33.51 -3.76
CA SER A 85 -7.47 -32.32 -3.03
C SER A 85 -6.10 -32.61 -2.41
N GLY A 86 -5.04 -32.33 -3.15
CA GLY A 86 -3.69 -32.71 -2.79
C GLY A 86 -3.55 -34.25 -2.66
N ARG A 87 -3.06 -34.71 -1.51
CA ARG A 87 -2.92 -36.13 -1.20
C ARG A 87 -4.23 -36.79 -0.74
N ARG A 88 -5.27 -36.01 -0.52
CA ARG A 88 -6.57 -36.50 -0.03
C ARG A 88 -7.65 -36.26 -1.07
N VAL A 89 -8.85 -36.70 -0.76
CA VAL A 89 -10.05 -36.42 -1.56
C VAL A 89 -10.97 -35.53 -0.73
N PHE A 90 -11.44 -34.47 -1.34
CA PHE A 90 -12.48 -33.61 -0.78
C PHE A 90 -13.84 -34.20 -1.18
N GLU A 91 -14.67 -34.46 -0.19
CA GLU A 91 -16.06 -34.92 -0.37
C GLU A 91 -16.99 -33.73 -0.12
N LEU A 92 -17.82 -33.43 -1.09
CA LEU A 92 -18.88 -32.43 -0.97
C LEU A 92 -20.22 -33.11 -1.18
N THR A 93 -21.02 -33.15 -0.14
CA THR A 93 -22.36 -33.75 -0.15
C THR A 93 -23.40 -32.65 0.05
N VAL A 94 -24.43 -32.67 -0.78
CA VAL A 94 -25.60 -31.79 -0.61
C VAL A 94 -26.78 -32.63 -0.15
N ARG A 95 -27.36 -32.28 0.99
CA ARG A 95 -28.56 -32.89 1.54
C ARG A 95 -29.58 -31.80 1.91
N ASN A 96 -30.75 -31.85 1.32
CA ASN A 96 -31.84 -30.88 1.58
C ASN A 96 -31.36 -29.42 1.42
N GLY A 97 -30.56 -29.14 0.38
CA GLY A 97 -29.99 -27.80 0.10
C GLY A 97 -28.89 -27.33 1.06
N ARG A 98 -28.43 -28.23 1.95
CA ARG A 98 -27.30 -27.92 2.86
C ARG A 98 -26.07 -28.67 2.37
N PRO A 99 -25.05 -27.96 1.90
CA PRO A 99 -23.78 -28.56 1.54
C PRO A 99 -22.98 -28.89 2.80
N THR A 100 -22.28 -29.99 2.76
CA THR A 100 -21.31 -30.40 3.79
C THR A 100 -20.03 -30.82 3.09
N GLY A 101 -18.93 -30.14 3.38
CA GLY A 101 -17.63 -30.43 2.78
C GLY A 101 -16.63 -30.96 3.80
N ALA A 102 -15.99 -32.06 3.50
CA ALA A 102 -14.96 -32.66 4.34
C ALA A 102 -13.84 -33.34 3.54
N LEU A 103 -12.66 -33.40 4.14
CA LEU A 103 -11.58 -34.22 3.60
C LEU A 103 -11.73 -35.66 4.09
N LEU A 104 -11.77 -36.61 3.16
CA LEU A 104 -11.77 -38.02 3.49
C LEU A 104 -10.49 -38.45 4.22
N SER A 105 -10.56 -39.52 4.99
CA SER A 105 -9.37 -40.16 5.56
C SER A 105 -8.37 -40.57 4.45
N GLU A 106 -7.10 -40.73 4.79
CA GLU A 106 -6.07 -41.07 3.81
C GLU A 106 -6.35 -42.41 3.11
N GLU A 107 -6.81 -43.39 3.87
CA GLU A 107 -7.15 -44.71 3.30
C GLU A 107 -8.29 -44.64 2.28
N ARG A 108 -9.39 -43.92 2.62
CA ARG A 108 -10.51 -43.70 1.72
C ARG A 108 -10.09 -42.89 0.51
N SER A 109 -9.30 -41.85 0.72
CA SER A 109 -8.77 -41.00 -0.35
C SER A 109 -7.96 -41.82 -1.36
N SER A 110 -7.07 -42.73 -0.89
CA SER A 110 -6.25 -43.58 -1.74
C SER A 110 -7.11 -44.52 -2.57
N LYS A 111 -8.17 -45.09 -2.00
CA LYS A 111 -9.11 -45.94 -2.74
C LYS A 111 -9.82 -45.17 -3.86
N VAL A 112 -10.34 -43.99 -3.55
CA VAL A 112 -11.04 -43.13 -4.52
C VAL A 112 -10.11 -42.64 -5.61
N GLN A 113 -8.89 -42.21 -5.28
CA GLN A 113 -7.91 -41.73 -6.26
C GLN A 113 -7.51 -42.85 -7.24
N ARG A 114 -7.34 -44.10 -6.77
CA ARG A 114 -7.10 -45.26 -7.65
C ARG A 114 -8.29 -45.49 -8.60
N GLN A 115 -9.52 -45.38 -8.11
CA GLN A 115 -10.70 -45.55 -8.96
C GLN A 115 -10.78 -44.43 -10.01
N ILE A 116 -10.53 -43.17 -9.62
CA ILE A 116 -10.48 -42.05 -10.58
C ILE A 116 -9.42 -42.30 -11.65
N ALA A 117 -8.21 -42.72 -11.28
CA ALA A 117 -7.12 -43.00 -12.22
C ALA A 117 -7.44 -44.16 -13.19
N LEU A 118 -8.19 -45.16 -12.74
CA LEU A 118 -8.62 -46.25 -13.59
C LEU A 118 -9.64 -45.85 -14.65
N VAL A 119 -10.57 -44.94 -14.27
CA VAL A 119 -11.69 -44.52 -15.15
C VAL A 119 -11.33 -43.31 -16.01
N LEU A 120 -10.50 -42.42 -15.47
CA LEU A 120 -10.00 -41.20 -16.14
C LEU A 120 -8.46 -41.24 -16.22
N PRO A 121 -7.88 -42.13 -17.04
CA PRO A 121 -6.43 -42.14 -17.19
C PRO A 121 -5.94 -40.83 -17.80
N ALA A 122 -4.72 -40.44 -17.46
CA ALA A 122 -4.11 -39.17 -17.87
C ALA A 122 -4.13 -38.95 -19.39
N GLU A 123 -4.03 -39.98 -20.16
CA GLU A 123 -4.13 -39.97 -21.62
C GLU A 123 -5.48 -39.48 -22.14
N LYS A 124 -6.58 -39.82 -21.46
CA LYS A 124 -7.94 -39.40 -21.82
C LYS A 124 -8.26 -37.99 -21.31
N THR A 125 -7.56 -37.54 -20.29
CA THR A 125 -7.80 -36.19 -19.68
C THR A 125 -6.85 -35.15 -20.22
N GLY A 126 -6.01 -35.46 -21.19
CA GLY A 126 -5.01 -34.52 -21.72
C GLY A 126 -3.98 -34.09 -20.67
N GLY A 127 -3.67 -35.00 -19.73
CA GLY A 127 -2.73 -34.76 -18.63
C GLY A 127 -3.36 -34.05 -17.44
N ASN A 128 -4.69 -33.78 -17.43
CA ASN A 128 -5.37 -33.24 -16.30
C ASN A 128 -5.62 -34.32 -15.22
N PRO A 129 -4.97 -34.26 -14.04
CA PRO A 129 -5.13 -35.27 -13.00
C PRO A 129 -6.44 -35.11 -12.21
N TYR A 130 -7.21 -34.06 -12.47
CA TYR A 130 -8.40 -33.73 -11.69
C TYR A 130 -9.66 -34.27 -12.36
N GLY A 131 -10.33 -35.19 -11.67
CA GLY A 131 -11.62 -35.75 -12.05
C GLY A 131 -12.65 -35.53 -10.96
N LEU A 132 -13.89 -35.44 -11.37
CA LEU A 132 -15.03 -35.53 -10.49
C LEU A 132 -15.56 -36.96 -10.47
N MET A 133 -15.76 -37.49 -9.27
CA MET A 133 -16.53 -38.71 -9.05
C MET A 133 -17.84 -38.34 -8.41
N MET A 134 -18.93 -38.64 -9.06
CA MET A 134 -20.28 -38.38 -8.59
C MET A 134 -20.96 -39.72 -8.30
N PRO A 135 -21.07 -40.10 -7.01
CA PRO A 135 -21.89 -41.25 -6.64
C PRO A 135 -23.35 -40.92 -6.90
N ALA A 136 -24.00 -41.73 -7.72
CA ALA A 136 -25.44 -41.61 -7.92
C ALA A 136 -26.19 -41.96 -6.64
N THR A 137 -27.22 -41.19 -6.32
CA THR A 137 -28.11 -41.42 -5.18
C THR A 137 -29.10 -42.58 -5.34
N ALA A 138 -29.11 -43.17 -6.51
CA ALA A 138 -29.99 -44.33 -6.79
C ALA A 138 -29.43 -45.64 -6.17
N PRO A 139 -30.26 -46.55 -5.71
CA PRO A 139 -29.84 -47.78 -5.02
C PRO A 139 -28.99 -48.74 -5.86
N LEU A 140 -28.79 -48.46 -7.11
CA LEU A 140 -27.92 -49.21 -8.04
C LEU A 140 -26.62 -48.52 -8.40
N GLY A 141 -26.21 -47.54 -7.60
CA GLY A 141 -24.85 -47.01 -7.43
C GLY A 141 -23.94 -46.90 -8.63
N HIS A 142 -24.36 -46.29 -9.72
CA HIS A 142 -23.42 -45.99 -10.79
C HIS A 142 -22.63 -44.71 -10.44
N VAL A 143 -21.37 -44.87 -10.15
CA VAL A 143 -20.45 -43.76 -9.99
C VAL A 143 -20.16 -43.16 -11.36
N ARG A 144 -20.43 -41.89 -11.55
CA ARG A 144 -20.08 -41.15 -12.75
C ARG A 144 -18.74 -40.46 -12.55
N PHE A 145 -17.91 -40.55 -13.55
CA PHE A 145 -16.60 -39.88 -13.57
C PHE A 145 -16.59 -38.86 -14.70
N ARG A 146 -16.12 -37.67 -14.36
CA ARG A 146 -15.98 -36.57 -15.31
C ARG A 146 -14.64 -35.88 -15.10
N ALA A 147 -13.93 -35.64 -16.19
CA ALA A 147 -12.75 -34.75 -16.14
C ALA A 147 -13.20 -33.32 -15.96
N VAL A 148 -12.61 -32.64 -15.00
CA VAL A 148 -12.90 -31.24 -14.69
C VAL A 148 -11.98 -30.34 -15.48
N ARG A 149 -12.54 -29.31 -16.11
CA ARG A 149 -11.79 -28.28 -16.83
C ARG A 149 -11.79 -26.98 -16.03
N PRO A 150 -10.62 -26.37 -15.81
CA PRO A 150 -10.58 -25.09 -15.12
C PRO A 150 -11.06 -23.96 -16.04
N THR A 151 -11.98 -23.14 -15.58
CA THR A 151 -12.62 -22.09 -16.39
C THR A 151 -12.35 -20.70 -15.87
N THR A 152 -12.65 -20.40 -14.61
CA THR A 152 -12.62 -19.07 -14.04
C THR A 152 -11.23 -18.67 -13.57
N ARG A 153 -10.86 -17.41 -13.79
CA ARG A 153 -9.57 -16.87 -13.35
C ARG A 153 -9.52 -16.71 -11.83
N MET A 154 -8.47 -17.24 -11.22
CA MET A 154 -8.20 -17.14 -9.80
C MET A 154 -7.40 -15.86 -9.45
N LYS A 155 -7.47 -15.47 -8.20
CA LYS A 155 -6.64 -14.40 -7.64
C LYS A 155 -5.25 -14.96 -7.29
N ARG A 156 -4.21 -14.24 -7.69
CA ARG A 156 -2.84 -14.62 -7.32
C ARG A 156 -2.54 -14.16 -5.90
N LEU A 157 -1.98 -15.05 -5.11
CA LEU A 157 -1.41 -14.69 -3.82
C LEU A 157 -0.12 -13.90 -4.06
N ALA A 158 -0.08 -12.64 -3.61
CA ALA A 158 1.15 -11.88 -3.63
C ALA A 158 2.14 -12.49 -2.63
N SER A 159 3.37 -12.74 -3.05
CA SER A 159 4.42 -13.20 -2.14
C SER A 159 4.67 -12.13 -1.07
N GLU A 160 4.99 -12.54 0.15
CA GLU A 160 5.32 -11.60 1.24
C GLU A 160 6.52 -10.72 0.88
N THR A 161 7.47 -11.28 0.13
CA THR A 161 8.61 -10.53 -0.41
C THR A 161 8.20 -9.42 -1.37
N SER A 162 7.18 -9.64 -2.22
CA SER A 162 6.68 -8.59 -3.10
C SER A 162 5.91 -7.51 -2.35
N GLN A 163 5.20 -7.85 -1.27
CA GLN A 163 4.53 -6.87 -0.41
C GLN A 163 5.54 -6.05 0.38
N ALA A 164 6.55 -6.70 0.98
CA ALA A 164 7.64 -6.03 1.66
C ALA A 164 8.43 -5.12 0.71
N ALA A 165 8.69 -5.55 -0.53
CA ALA A 165 9.35 -4.74 -1.54
C ALA A 165 8.50 -3.51 -1.93
N LEU A 166 7.18 -3.66 -2.11
CA LEU A 166 6.27 -2.53 -2.39
C LEU A 166 6.22 -1.53 -1.25
N VAL A 167 6.15 -2.01 0.00
CA VAL A 167 6.23 -1.15 1.19
C VAL A 167 7.58 -0.46 1.26
N GLY A 168 8.68 -1.20 1.02
CA GLY A 168 10.03 -0.65 1.00
C GLY A 168 10.21 0.43 -0.08
N ILE A 169 9.69 0.22 -1.28
CA ILE A 169 9.70 1.22 -2.35
C ILE A 169 8.86 2.44 -1.96
N GLY A 170 7.69 2.24 -1.35
CA GLY A 170 6.84 3.33 -0.86
C GLY A 170 7.55 4.20 0.18
N VAL A 171 8.23 3.60 1.15
CA VAL A 171 9.01 4.29 2.17
C VAL A 171 10.19 5.04 1.55
N LEU A 172 10.91 4.42 0.62
CA LEU A 172 12.02 5.05 -0.11
C LEU A 172 11.56 6.27 -0.91
N LEU A 173 10.48 6.17 -1.66
CA LEU A 173 9.92 7.28 -2.44
C LEU A 173 9.45 8.42 -1.53
N SER A 174 8.81 8.10 -0.40
CA SER A 174 8.39 9.10 0.59
C SER A 174 9.59 9.81 1.22
N GLY A 175 10.63 9.06 1.57
CA GLY A 175 11.87 9.61 2.10
C GLY A 175 12.59 10.53 1.11
N LEU A 176 12.64 10.13 -0.16
CA LEU A 176 13.24 10.93 -1.23
C LEU A 176 12.46 12.24 -1.48
N SER A 177 11.13 12.17 -1.41
CA SER A 177 10.26 13.34 -1.54
C SER A 177 10.47 14.34 -0.41
N LEU A 178 10.59 13.87 0.83
CA LEU A 178 10.87 14.71 1.99
C LEU A 178 12.26 15.35 1.90
N LEU A 179 13.28 14.60 1.46
CA LEU A 179 14.63 15.13 1.22
C LEU A 179 14.62 16.21 0.12
N ALA A 180 13.92 15.98 -0.99
CA ALA A 180 13.79 16.96 -2.07
C ALA A 180 13.08 18.23 -1.61
N MET A 181 12.00 18.11 -0.82
CA MET A 181 11.31 19.26 -0.23
C MET A 181 12.21 20.01 0.77
N GLY A 182 12.95 19.27 1.62
CA GLY A 182 13.89 19.86 2.58
C GLY A 182 15.02 20.60 1.88
N ALA A 183 15.65 19.99 0.89
CA ALA A 183 16.70 20.63 0.09
C ALA A 183 16.15 21.83 -0.70
N GLY A 184 14.97 21.69 -1.29
CA GLY A 184 14.32 22.79 -2.02
C GLY A 184 14.00 23.98 -1.12
N SER A 185 13.45 23.75 0.07
CA SER A 185 13.16 24.82 1.04
C SER A 185 14.46 25.46 1.58
N TYR A 186 15.49 24.68 1.79
CA TYR A 186 16.80 25.21 2.19
C TYR A 186 17.44 26.06 1.10
N LEU A 187 17.44 25.63 -0.15
CA LEU A 187 17.93 26.43 -1.28
C LEU A 187 17.08 27.67 -1.51
N TRP A 188 15.75 27.58 -1.30
CA TRP A 188 14.86 28.73 -1.37
C TRP A 188 15.14 29.73 -0.24
N SER A 189 15.35 29.26 0.98
CA SER A 189 15.71 30.11 2.11
C SER A 189 17.08 30.79 1.91
N LEU A 190 18.07 30.09 1.33
CA LEU A 190 19.34 30.69 0.93
C LEU A 190 19.19 31.76 -0.16
N ARG A 191 18.27 31.55 -1.11
CA ARG A 191 17.95 32.56 -2.13
C ARG A 191 17.21 33.77 -1.59
N GLN A 192 16.26 33.57 -0.65
CA GLN A 192 15.53 34.67 0.00
C GLN A 192 16.36 35.38 1.06
N ALA A 193 17.17 34.64 1.80
CA ALA A 193 18.16 35.23 2.65
C ALA A 193 19.19 36.05 1.86
N GLY A 194 18.95 36.14 0.50
CA GLY A 194 19.78 36.78 -0.46
C GLY A 194 21.14 36.93 0.14
N GLY A 195 22.13 36.16 -0.20
CA GLY A 195 23.40 36.23 0.50
C GLY A 195 23.64 37.70 0.84
N PRO A 196 24.06 38.09 2.02
CA PRO A 196 24.02 39.46 2.51
C PRO A 196 24.36 40.30 1.31
N ARG A 197 23.35 41.12 0.84
CA ARG A 197 23.65 42.08 -0.22
C ARG A 197 24.86 42.74 0.32
N GLY A 198 26.01 42.36 -0.27
CA GLY A 198 27.26 42.74 0.33
C GLY A 198 27.23 44.27 0.40
N VAL A 199 26.91 44.77 1.56
CA VAL A 199 27.12 46.19 1.81
C VAL A 199 28.57 46.29 1.51
N GLU A 200 28.86 46.89 0.34
CA GLU A 200 30.24 47.03 -0.07
C GLU A 200 31.00 47.50 1.16
N PHE A 201 32.08 46.83 1.48
CA PHE A 201 32.78 47.03 2.75
C PHE A 201 33.04 48.52 3.01
N GLU A 202 33.14 49.30 1.92
CA GLU A 202 33.24 50.77 1.93
C GLU A 202 31.95 51.50 2.32
N GLN A 203 30.76 50.84 2.21
CA GLN A 203 29.46 51.41 2.61
C GLN A 203 29.09 51.14 4.08
N LEU A 204 29.97 50.43 4.82
CA LEU A 204 29.75 50.25 6.24
C LEU A 204 29.82 51.60 6.97
N PRO A 205 28.89 51.92 7.88
CA PRO A 205 28.83 53.22 8.55
C PRO A 205 30.16 53.69 9.15
N HIS A 206 30.89 52.76 9.76
CA HIS A 206 32.17 53.09 10.43
C HIS A 206 33.31 53.40 9.43
N ARG A 207 33.25 52.94 8.17
CA ARG A 207 34.24 53.24 7.15
C ARG A 207 34.04 54.62 6.52
N GLN A 208 32.83 55.09 6.52
CA GLN A 208 32.50 56.42 6.01
C GLN A 208 32.65 57.50 7.09
N TRP A 209 32.95 57.09 8.32
CA TRP A 209 33.12 58.01 9.44
C TRP A 209 34.16 59.15 9.20
N PRO A 210 35.30 58.90 8.59
CA PRO A 210 36.23 59.99 8.27
C PRO A 210 35.63 61.07 7.37
N ALA A 211 34.81 60.65 6.39
CA ALA A 211 34.12 61.61 5.50
C ALA A 211 33.07 62.43 6.26
N VAL A 212 32.33 61.79 7.20
CA VAL A 212 31.38 62.48 8.09
C VAL A 212 32.09 63.51 8.95
N VAL A 213 33.22 63.14 9.56
CA VAL A 213 34.02 64.04 10.39
C VAL A 213 34.55 65.20 9.56
N SER A 214 35.05 64.97 8.35
CA SER A 214 35.53 66.04 7.46
C SER A 214 34.43 66.97 6.99
N ALA A 215 33.24 66.45 6.72
CA ALA A 215 32.08 67.25 6.37
C ALA A 215 31.55 68.10 7.52
N ALA A 216 31.75 67.63 8.74
CA ALA A 216 31.45 68.39 9.96
C ALA A 216 32.56 69.34 10.40
N ALA A 217 33.72 69.23 9.81
CA ALA A 217 34.86 70.06 10.15
C ALA A 217 34.60 71.52 9.73
N GLY A 218 34.53 72.39 10.72
CA GLY A 218 34.22 73.80 10.52
C GLY A 218 32.78 74.19 10.92
N ALA A 219 31.94 73.23 11.28
CA ALA A 219 30.62 73.54 11.90
C ALA A 219 30.77 73.60 13.41
N ALA A 220 29.97 74.49 14.05
CA ALA A 220 29.99 74.60 15.50
C ALA A 220 29.44 73.30 16.17
N TYR A 221 28.40 72.74 15.60
CA TYR A 221 27.85 71.46 16.04
C TYR A 221 27.05 70.75 14.96
N VAL A 222 26.88 69.41 15.08
CA VAL A 222 26.04 68.59 14.22
C VAL A 222 24.65 68.54 14.84
N THR A 223 23.63 68.90 14.07
CA THR A 223 22.21 68.92 14.51
C THR A 223 21.52 67.61 14.19
N LYS A 224 21.91 66.97 13.11
CA LYS A 224 21.34 65.69 12.73
C LYS A 224 22.41 64.80 12.06
N LEU A 225 22.42 63.54 12.41
CA LEU A 225 23.27 62.54 11.81
C LEU A 225 22.39 61.32 11.52
N GLU A 226 22.19 60.99 10.28
CA GLU A 226 21.36 59.88 9.87
C GLU A 226 22.10 59.04 8.79
N PHE A 227 22.05 57.72 8.98
CA PHE A 227 22.56 56.78 7.97
C PHE A 227 21.38 56.08 7.31
N LYS A 228 21.19 56.38 6.04
CA LYS A 228 20.09 55.79 5.23
C LYS A 228 20.60 55.46 3.83
N ASP A 229 20.13 54.31 3.32
CA ASP A 229 20.46 53.83 1.96
C ASP A 229 21.96 53.77 1.66
N GLY A 230 22.80 53.41 2.66
CA GLY A 230 24.25 53.30 2.54
C GLY A 230 25.00 54.61 2.56
N LYS A 231 24.37 55.72 2.91
CA LYS A 231 24.99 57.06 2.96
C LYS A 231 24.65 57.77 4.27
N TRP A 232 25.63 58.56 4.73
CA TRP A 232 25.48 59.45 5.85
C TRP A 232 24.93 60.81 5.37
N THR A 233 23.89 61.29 6.04
CA THR A 233 23.42 62.66 5.94
C THR A 233 23.78 63.41 7.22
N VAL A 234 24.50 64.49 7.07
CA VAL A 234 25.00 65.31 8.16
C VAL A 234 24.40 66.69 8.02
N GLU A 235 23.64 67.12 8.98
CA GLU A 235 23.13 68.50 9.09
C GLU A 235 23.90 69.21 10.15
N THR A 236 24.47 70.37 9.83
CA THR A 236 25.30 71.18 10.72
C THR A 236 24.71 72.57 10.93
N ALA A 237 24.89 73.06 12.09
CA ALA A 237 24.54 74.47 12.35
C ALA A 237 25.80 75.30 12.74
N VAL A 238 25.88 76.45 12.21
CA VAL A 238 26.95 77.41 12.55
C VAL A 238 26.49 78.20 13.71
N GLU A 239 27.28 78.29 14.79
CA GLU A 239 26.97 79.11 15.94
C GLU A 239 27.09 80.63 15.54
N ASN A 240 25.92 81.20 15.29
CA ASN A 240 25.88 82.66 15.14
C ASN A 240 26.10 83.28 16.49
N ARG A 241 27.31 83.66 16.79
CA ARG A 241 27.71 84.37 18.00
C ARG A 241 27.12 85.80 18.13
N SER A 242 25.96 86.02 17.61
CA SER A 242 25.32 87.32 17.69
C SER A 242 23.82 87.24 17.99
N ALA A 243 23.47 86.73 19.15
CA ALA A 243 22.18 87.09 19.83
C ALA A 243 22.26 86.73 21.30
N ALA A 244 22.10 87.72 22.15
CA ALA A 244 22.02 87.61 23.61
C ALA A 244 20.90 86.64 24.07
N PRO A 245 21.05 86.06 25.26
CA PRO A 245 20.10 85.05 25.74
C PRO A 245 18.77 85.69 26.08
N ALA A 246 17.66 85.18 25.50
CA ALA A 246 16.29 85.49 25.94
C ALA A 246 15.95 84.54 27.13
N PRO A 247 15.15 85.07 28.09
CA PRO A 247 14.92 84.46 29.38
C PRO A 247 14.02 83.22 29.29
N ALA A 248 14.29 82.26 30.17
CA ALA A 248 13.58 81.00 30.34
C ALA A 248 12.08 81.17 30.57
N ALA A 249 11.25 80.43 29.86
CA ALA A 249 9.83 80.24 30.14
C ALA A 249 9.61 78.94 30.93
N PRO A 250 8.63 78.92 31.83
CA PRO A 250 8.53 77.95 32.90
C PRO A 250 7.97 76.57 32.47
N ALA A 251 8.31 75.59 33.26
CA ALA A 251 7.85 74.22 33.17
C ALA A 251 6.32 74.09 33.29
N ALA A 252 5.73 73.23 32.45
CA ALA A 252 4.37 72.75 32.63
C ALA A 252 4.35 71.23 32.78
N THR A 253 4.15 70.86 34.00
CA THR A 253 3.40 69.75 34.64
C THR A 253 3.07 68.50 33.87
N LEU A 254 3.44 67.42 34.57
CA LEU A 254 2.96 66.07 34.44
C LEU A 254 1.43 65.94 34.39
N GLY A 255 0.92 65.13 33.50
CA GLY A 255 -0.41 64.58 33.54
C GLY A 255 -0.33 63.03 33.62
N LYS A 256 -0.66 62.52 34.78
CA LYS A 256 -0.81 61.14 35.16
C LYS A 256 -2.16 60.61 34.67
N GLY A 257 -2.26 59.37 34.16
CA GLY A 257 -3.54 58.74 33.94
C GLY A 257 -3.38 57.35 33.41
N ALA A 258 -3.43 56.38 34.31
CA ALA A 258 -3.90 54.99 34.08
C ALA A 258 -5.44 55.03 34.29
N PRO A 259 -6.18 53.90 34.02
CA PRO A 259 -5.78 52.48 34.18
C PRO A 259 -5.71 51.68 32.89
#